data_30ea1a3779c072a2dc6f8012df866ec0
#
_entry.id   30ea1a3779c072a2dc6f8012df866ec0
#
_cell.length_a   1.000
_cell.length_b   1.000
_cell.length_c   1.000
_cell.angle_alpha   90.00
_cell.angle_beta   90.00
_cell.angle_gamma   90.00
#
_symmetry.space_group_name_H-M   'P 1'
#
loop_
_entity.id
_entity.type
_entity.pdbx_description
1 polymer ?
#
loop_
_entity_poly.entity_id
_entity_poly.type
_entity_poly.pdbx_seq_one_letter_code
_entity_poly.pdbx_strand_id
1 'polypeptide(L)'
;GIDGTWLNNRLSASFDWYRRDTKDMLTKGATLPSVLGTSVPRSNAANMKTTGWEVSVEWSDRLSCGLGYHIKGVLSDYQSEITKYSNDARLLGDHYVGEKIGEIWGLVSNGLFQSDDEAAKWDQKAINGGHWSAGDVKFEDIDGDGKVTWGEGTVDKPGDRKILGNSTPRYAYGITAGADYKGFDFEMFWQGIGKRDYFGGWGGAQFWGFTDEWCTPQTTSLDYWTEDNRDAYFPKLHHYSVNGSNHNTSSRYMLNAAYLRLKNVTLGYTVPSSLLKKVGIARLRVFVQGENLLTLTPMKVKFADPETLGNMTYPINKKISVG
;
A
#
# COMPACT_ATOMS: atom_id res chain seq x y z
N GLY A 1 20.95 -1.90 -19.37
CA GLY A 1 20.48 -3.27 -19.10
C GLY A 1 21.47 -4.34 -19.53
N ILE A 2 21.31 -5.51 -19.01
CA ILE A 2 22.08 -6.69 -19.35
C ILE A 2 21.10 -7.86 -19.48
N ASP A 3 21.15 -8.52 -20.65
CA ASP A 3 20.35 -9.71 -20.94
C ASP A 3 21.27 -10.86 -21.28
N GLY A 4 20.93 -12.05 -20.80
CA GLY A 4 21.72 -13.23 -21.08
C GLY A 4 20.91 -14.52 -21.04
N THR A 5 21.39 -15.49 -21.80
CA THR A 5 20.83 -16.83 -21.87
C THR A 5 21.95 -17.86 -21.78
N TRP A 6 21.80 -18.84 -20.92
CA TRP A 6 22.83 -19.84 -20.59
C TRP A 6 22.26 -21.25 -20.59
N LEU A 7 23.16 -22.22 -20.46
CA LEU A 7 22.84 -23.63 -20.27
C LEU A 7 21.91 -24.19 -21.37
N ASN A 8 22.26 -23.93 -22.64
CA ASN A 8 21.45 -24.34 -23.79
C ASN A 8 20.03 -23.78 -23.75
N ASN A 9 19.90 -22.49 -23.47
CA ASN A 9 18.65 -21.75 -23.36
C ASN A 9 17.73 -22.18 -22.18
N ARG A 10 18.27 -22.90 -21.17
CA ARG A 10 17.48 -23.28 -20.00
C ARG A 10 17.39 -22.19 -18.97
N LEU A 11 18.40 -21.36 -18.84
CA LEU A 11 18.43 -20.22 -17.94
C LEU A 11 18.49 -18.94 -18.76
N SER A 12 17.53 -18.04 -18.56
CA SER A 12 17.58 -16.67 -19.04
C SER A 12 17.45 -15.69 -17.88
N ALA A 13 18.19 -14.58 -17.94
CA ALA A 13 18.09 -13.51 -16.98
C ALA A 13 18.26 -12.16 -17.64
N SER A 14 17.55 -11.17 -17.12
CA SER A 14 17.71 -9.77 -17.48
C SER A 14 17.83 -8.93 -16.22
N PHE A 15 18.62 -7.89 -16.29
CA PHE A 15 18.75 -6.87 -15.25
C PHE A 15 18.83 -5.51 -15.89
N ASP A 16 17.95 -4.60 -15.47
CA ASP A 16 17.93 -3.20 -15.87
C ASP A 16 18.04 -2.29 -14.65
N TRP A 17 18.89 -1.29 -14.77
CA TRP A 17 18.91 -0.15 -13.86
C TRP A 17 18.65 1.11 -14.66
N TYR A 18 17.81 2.00 -14.13
CA TYR A 18 17.44 3.21 -14.82
C TYR A 18 17.35 4.41 -13.88
N ARG A 19 17.61 5.57 -14.44
CA ARG A 19 17.31 6.86 -13.86
C ARG A 19 16.51 7.68 -14.87
N ARG A 20 15.40 8.23 -14.41
CA ARG A 20 14.55 9.12 -15.19
C ARG A 20 14.44 10.46 -14.48
N ASP A 21 14.87 11.52 -15.16
CA ASP A 21 14.69 12.89 -14.70
C ASP A 21 13.51 13.52 -15.44
N THR A 22 12.43 13.81 -14.72
CA THR A 22 11.23 14.49 -15.22
C THR A 22 11.36 15.96 -14.85
N LYS A 23 11.38 16.82 -15.84
CA LYS A 23 11.57 18.28 -15.66
C LYS A 23 10.33 19.04 -16.04
N ASP A 24 10.21 20.24 -15.48
CA ASP A 24 9.19 21.21 -15.83
C ASP A 24 7.76 20.67 -15.71
N MET A 25 7.50 19.89 -14.66
CA MET A 25 6.17 19.37 -14.37
C MET A 25 5.22 20.50 -14.00
N LEU A 26 4.01 20.42 -14.51
CA LEU A 26 2.95 21.37 -14.26
C LEU A 26 2.39 21.20 -12.83
N THR A 27 2.65 22.19 -11.98
CA THR A 27 2.18 22.23 -10.59
C THR A 27 1.53 23.57 -10.26
N LYS A 28 1.12 23.76 -9.00
CA LYS A 28 0.77 25.10 -8.53
C LYS A 28 1.99 26.03 -8.72
N GLY A 29 1.78 27.20 -9.30
CA GLY A 29 2.80 28.23 -9.36
C GLY A 29 3.13 28.79 -7.97
N ALA A 30 4.12 29.70 -7.92
CA ALA A 30 4.46 30.43 -6.71
C ALA A 30 3.23 31.16 -6.15
N THR A 31 3.11 31.18 -4.81
CA THR A 31 2.00 31.87 -4.14
C THR A 31 1.95 33.32 -4.55
N LEU A 32 0.82 33.73 -5.11
CA LEU A 32 0.57 35.14 -5.49
C LEU A 32 -0.17 35.85 -4.36
N PRO A 33 0.03 37.17 -4.19
CA PRO A 33 -0.73 37.95 -3.22
C PRO A 33 -2.25 37.80 -3.44
N SER A 34 -2.99 37.59 -2.35
CA SER A 34 -4.47 37.38 -2.39
C SER A 34 -5.22 38.59 -2.98
N VAL A 35 -4.62 39.78 -3.03
CA VAL A 35 -5.15 40.96 -3.67
C VAL A 35 -5.43 40.79 -5.18
N LEU A 36 -4.84 39.81 -5.83
CA LEU A 36 -5.11 39.49 -7.24
C LEU A 36 -6.50 38.90 -7.50
N GLY A 37 -7.20 38.43 -6.46
CA GLY A 37 -8.58 37.95 -6.55
C GLY A 37 -8.80 36.74 -7.46
N THR A 38 -7.72 36.03 -7.84
CA THR A 38 -7.78 34.86 -8.71
C THR A 38 -6.93 33.72 -8.15
N SER A 39 -7.24 32.48 -8.57
CA SER A 39 -6.44 31.33 -8.22
C SER A 39 -5.08 31.39 -8.92
N VAL A 40 -4.04 30.91 -8.22
CA VAL A 40 -2.69 30.83 -8.78
C VAL A 40 -2.69 29.90 -10.01
N PRO A 41 -2.28 30.40 -11.20
CA PRO A 41 -2.18 29.55 -12.38
C PRO A 41 -1.12 28.47 -12.19
N ARG A 42 -1.33 27.32 -12.83
CA ARG A 42 -0.33 26.27 -12.87
C ARG A 42 0.87 26.72 -13.71
N SER A 43 2.06 26.32 -13.28
CA SER A 43 3.30 26.62 -13.98
C SER A 43 4.23 25.40 -13.99
N ASN A 44 5.22 25.40 -14.86
CA ASN A 44 6.23 24.37 -14.98
C ASN A 44 7.28 24.54 -13.85
N ALA A 45 6.89 24.25 -12.61
CA ALA A 45 7.64 24.63 -11.42
C ALA A 45 8.28 23.45 -10.66
N ALA A 46 8.06 22.21 -11.08
CA ALA A 46 8.59 21.05 -10.37
C ALA A 46 9.46 20.13 -11.24
N ASN A 47 10.46 19.52 -10.62
CA ASN A 47 11.28 18.45 -11.20
C ASN A 47 11.29 17.25 -10.24
N MET A 48 11.39 16.07 -10.82
CA MET A 48 11.45 14.81 -10.08
C MET A 48 12.51 13.89 -10.69
N LYS A 49 13.22 13.20 -9.84
CA LYS A 49 14.15 12.13 -10.21
C LYS A 49 13.58 10.79 -9.76
N THR A 50 13.46 9.85 -10.68
CA THR A 50 13.11 8.46 -10.37
C THR A 50 14.29 7.57 -10.65
N THR A 51 14.69 6.75 -9.67
CA THR A 51 15.73 5.73 -9.82
C THR A 51 15.09 4.37 -9.53
N GLY A 52 15.35 3.41 -10.39
CA GLY A 52 14.79 2.08 -10.24
C GLY A 52 15.65 1.01 -10.88
N TRP A 53 15.31 -0.23 -10.58
CA TRP A 53 15.92 -1.41 -11.16
C TRP A 53 14.87 -2.51 -11.33
N GLU A 54 15.12 -3.38 -12.29
CA GLU A 54 14.25 -4.52 -12.60
C GLU A 54 15.13 -5.74 -12.84
N VAL A 55 14.71 -6.89 -12.37
CA VAL A 55 15.34 -8.17 -12.60
C VAL A 55 14.30 -9.22 -13.00
N SER A 56 14.64 -10.01 -13.99
CA SER A 56 13.86 -11.18 -14.39
C SER A 56 14.79 -12.38 -14.51
N VAL A 57 14.37 -13.52 -13.96
CA VAL A 57 15.10 -14.78 -14.09
C VAL A 57 14.09 -15.86 -14.47
N GLU A 58 14.41 -16.62 -15.49
CA GLU A 58 13.59 -17.72 -15.97
C GLU A 58 14.43 -18.98 -16.14
N TRP A 59 13.93 -20.06 -15.61
CA TRP A 59 14.44 -21.39 -15.82
C TRP A 59 13.39 -22.24 -16.54
N SER A 60 13.78 -22.89 -17.62
CA SER A 60 12.92 -23.84 -18.33
C SER A 60 13.71 -25.07 -18.75
N ASP A 61 13.14 -26.25 -18.56
CA ASP A 61 13.79 -27.49 -18.93
C ASP A 61 12.74 -28.57 -19.30
N ARG A 62 13.21 -29.60 -19.98
CA ARG A 62 12.41 -30.80 -20.27
C ARG A 62 13.18 -32.04 -19.88
N LEU A 63 12.65 -32.78 -18.94
CA LEU A 63 13.25 -34.01 -18.44
C LEU A 63 13.15 -35.15 -19.45
N SER A 64 14.02 -36.14 -19.34
CA SER A 64 14.03 -37.32 -20.21
C SER A 64 12.72 -38.13 -20.18
N CYS A 65 11.95 -38.06 -19.10
CA CYS A 65 10.62 -38.65 -19.00
C CYS A 65 9.53 -37.90 -19.80
N GLY A 66 9.87 -36.74 -20.41
CA GLY A 66 8.97 -35.90 -21.19
C GLY A 66 8.24 -34.81 -20.40
N LEU A 67 8.47 -34.67 -19.08
CA LEU A 67 7.97 -33.57 -18.29
C LEU A 67 8.68 -32.28 -18.66
N GLY A 68 7.95 -31.31 -19.21
CA GLY A 68 8.40 -29.93 -19.39
C GLY A 68 8.02 -29.11 -18.16
N TYR A 69 8.89 -28.20 -17.73
CA TYR A 69 8.58 -27.25 -16.65
C TYR A 69 9.32 -25.94 -16.84
N HIS A 70 8.73 -24.88 -16.31
CA HIS A 70 9.37 -23.57 -16.26
C HIS A 70 9.01 -22.86 -14.96
N ILE A 71 9.92 -22.00 -14.52
CA ILE A 71 9.70 -21.08 -13.43
C ILE A 71 10.34 -19.74 -13.78
N LYS A 72 9.57 -18.66 -13.63
CA LYS A 72 10.02 -17.30 -13.88
C LYS A 72 9.76 -16.43 -12.65
N GLY A 73 10.77 -15.73 -12.20
CA GLY A 73 10.69 -14.70 -11.17
C GLY A 73 10.97 -13.33 -11.77
N VAL A 74 10.16 -12.33 -11.42
CA VAL A 74 10.41 -10.93 -11.72
C VAL A 74 10.39 -10.14 -10.42
N LEU A 75 11.30 -9.19 -10.27
CA LEU A 75 11.36 -8.29 -9.12
C LEU A 75 11.77 -6.91 -9.61
N SER A 76 11.05 -5.89 -9.17
CA SER A 76 11.37 -4.50 -9.50
C SER A 76 11.20 -3.60 -8.30
N ASP A 77 11.96 -2.51 -8.29
CA ASP A 77 11.85 -1.48 -7.29
C ASP A 77 12.20 -0.11 -7.86
N TYR A 78 11.50 0.92 -7.41
CA TYR A 78 11.82 2.28 -7.77
C TYR A 78 11.54 3.25 -6.63
N GLN A 79 12.20 4.40 -6.67
CA GLN A 79 11.95 5.52 -5.77
C GLN A 79 12.01 6.84 -6.54
N SER A 80 11.03 7.68 -6.29
CA SER A 80 10.94 9.03 -6.85
C SER A 80 11.20 10.07 -5.78
N GLU A 81 12.03 11.06 -6.11
CA GLU A 81 12.43 12.15 -5.22
C GLU A 81 12.21 13.50 -5.92
N ILE A 82 11.64 14.44 -5.23
CA ILE A 82 11.44 15.80 -5.72
C ILE A 82 12.77 16.56 -5.69
N THR A 83 13.21 17.04 -6.84
CA THR A 83 14.48 17.76 -7.00
C THR A 83 14.33 19.25 -7.17
N LYS A 84 13.12 19.72 -7.53
CA LYS A 84 12.75 21.14 -7.59
C LYS A 84 11.26 21.28 -7.28
N TYR A 85 10.91 22.20 -6.42
CA TYR A 85 9.54 22.56 -6.10
C TYR A 85 9.48 23.95 -5.48
N SER A 86 8.37 24.66 -5.65
CA SER A 86 8.18 26.03 -5.12
C SER A 86 7.60 25.98 -3.70
N ASN A 87 8.42 25.53 -2.74
CA ASN A 87 8.12 25.46 -1.31
C ASN A 87 9.42 25.67 -0.51
N ASP A 88 9.93 26.89 -0.52
CA ASP A 88 11.22 27.25 0.09
C ASP A 88 11.22 27.04 1.62
N ALA A 89 10.07 27.25 2.27
CA ALA A 89 9.88 27.00 3.69
C ALA A 89 9.76 25.50 4.05
N ARG A 90 9.72 24.61 3.05
CA ARG A 90 9.57 23.17 3.21
C ARG A 90 8.36 22.80 4.08
N LEU A 91 7.21 23.45 3.83
CA LEU A 91 5.95 23.17 4.52
C LEU A 91 5.49 21.74 4.27
N LEU A 92 5.11 21.02 5.32
CA LEU A 92 4.62 19.63 5.26
C LEU A 92 3.21 19.49 4.64
N GLY A 93 2.52 20.58 4.43
CA GLY A 93 1.22 20.61 3.75
C GLY A 93 1.30 20.59 2.23
N ASP A 94 2.50 20.65 1.66
CA ASP A 94 2.75 20.60 0.22
C ASP A 94 4.07 19.84 -0.05
N HIS A 95 4.36 19.55 -1.31
CA HIS A 95 5.59 18.90 -1.69
C HIS A 95 6.82 19.78 -1.41
N TYR A 96 7.97 19.17 -1.11
CA TYR A 96 9.22 19.87 -0.83
C TYR A 96 10.43 19.19 -1.50
N VAL A 97 11.47 19.92 -1.69
CA VAL A 97 12.73 19.39 -2.27
C VAL A 97 13.36 18.37 -1.32
N GLY A 98 13.68 17.19 -1.84
CA GLY A 98 14.18 16.04 -1.09
C GLY A 98 13.10 15.07 -0.62
N GLU A 99 11.82 15.41 -0.80
CA GLU A 99 10.72 14.49 -0.49
C GLU A 99 10.80 13.25 -1.38
N LYS A 100 10.66 12.09 -0.76
CA LYS A 100 10.41 10.84 -1.47
C LYS A 100 8.92 10.67 -1.62
N ILE A 101 8.46 10.59 -2.86
CA ILE A 101 7.03 10.47 -3.15
C ILE A 101 6.40 9.36 -2.33
N GLY A 102 5.28 9.68 -1.69
CA GLY A 102 4.53 8.76 -0.83
C GLY A 102 4.91 8.77 0.65
N GLU A 103 5.79 9.67 1.10
CA GLU A 103 6.09 9.84 2.52
C GLU A 103 4.82 10.12 3.33
N ILE A 104 4.70 9.45 4.47
CA ILE A 104 3.57 9.60 5.39
C ILE A 104 4.09 10.24 6.66
N TRP A 105 3.83 11.53 6.83
CA TRP A 105 4.12 12.25 8.06
C TRP A 105 2.99 12.10 9.05
N GLY A 106 3.32 11.87 10.33
CA GLY A 106 2.31 11.73 11.38
C GLY A 106 2.89 11.67 12.77
N LEU A 107 2.00 11.66 13.75
CA LEU A 107 2.31 11.58 15.17
C LEU A 107 2.65 10.14 15.56
N VAL A 108 3.48 9.97 16.58
CA VAL A 108 3.75 8.65 17.17
C VAL A 108 2.79 8.40 18.30
N SER A 109 2.10 7.28 18.28
CA SER A 109 1.21 6.90 19.38
C SER A 109 1.94 6.10 20.44
N ASN A 110 1.71 6.47 21.68
CA ASN A 110 2.10 5.73 22.89
C ASN A 110 0.90 5.06 23.58
N GLY A 111 -0.02 4.49 22.78
CA GLY A 111 -1.20 3.80 23.27
C GLY A 111 -2.43 4.68 23.39
N LEU A 112 -3.31 4.31 24.33
CA LEU A 112 -4.53 5.06 24.68
C LEU A 112 -4.43 5.51 26.14
N PHE A 113 -4.97 6.67 26.45
CA PHE A 113 -5.09 7.13 27.84
C PHE A 113 -5.91 6.14 28.65
N GLN A 114 -5.42 5.77 29.83
CA GLN A 114 -6.08 4.78 30.69
C GLN A 114 -6.97 5.42 31.74
N SER A 115 -6.85 6.74 31.97
CA SER A 115 -7.71 7.51 32.87
C SER A 115 -7.79 8.98 32.45
N ASP A 116 -8.83 9.67 32.93
CA ASP A 116 -8.97 11.11 32.72
C ASP A 116 -7.86 11.90 33.43
N ASP A 117 -7.38 11.41 34.57
CA ASP A 117 -6.25 12.01 35.30
C ASP A 117 -4.94 11.93 34.49
N GLU A 118 -4.72 10.84 33.75
CA GLU A 118 -3.59 10.71 32.84
C GLU A 118 -3.72 11.71 31.72
N ALA A 119 -4.87 11.78 31.05
CA ALA A 119 -5.13 12.69 29.96
C ALA A 119 -4.99 14.18 30.39
N ALA A 120 -5.44 14.53 31.59
CA ALA A 120 -5.34 15.88 32.11
C ALA A 120 -3.89 16.32 32.38
N LYS A 121 -3.00 15.39 32.71
CA LYS A 121 -1.57 15.67 33.01
C LYS A 121 -0.70 15.71 31.77
N TRP A 122 -1.17 15.15 30.63
CA TRP A 122 -0.42 15.07 29.39
C TRP A 122 -0.82 16.20 28.44
N ASP A 123 0.13 17.08 28.11
CA ASP A 123 -0.17 18.26 27.29
C ASP A 123 -0.09 17.96 25.79
N GLN A 124 -1.21 17.53 25.21
CA GLN A 124 -1.40 17.43 23.74
C GLN A 124 -2.57 18.31 23.25
N LYS A 125 -2.82 19.43 23.96
CA LYS A 125 -3.94 20.34 23.67
C LYS A 125 -3.82 21.04 22.33
N ALA A 126 -2.60 21.22 21.83
CA ALA A 126 -2.34 21.79 20.52
C ALA A 126 -2.85 20.89 19.34
N ILE A 127 -3.11 19.61 19.63
CA ILE A 127 -3.65 18.70 18.65
C ILE A 127 -5.17 18.82 18.61
N ASN A 128 -5.70 19.45 17.57
CA ASN A 128 -7.13 19.60 17.26
C ASN A 128 -8.02 20.15 18.40
N GLY A 129 -7.49 21.08 19.22
CA GLY A 129 -8.31 21.82 20.18
C GLY A 129 -8.56 21.15 21.53
N GLY A 130 -7.98 19.98 21.78
CA GLY A 130 -7.61 19.56 23.12
C GLY A 130 -8.63 19.10 24.13
N HIS A 131 -9.68 18.42 23.74
CA HIS A 131 -10.51 17.67 24.70
C HIS A 131 -10.08 16.20 24.69
N TRP A 132 -9.24 15.81 25.65
CA TRP A 132 -8.69 14.46 25.78
C TRP A 132 -9.19 13.79 27.05
N SER A 133 -9.53 12.52 26.97
CA SER A 133 -10.06 11.71 28.05
C SER A 133 -9.53 10.29 28.00
N ALA A 134 -9.88 9.48 28.98
CA ALA A 134 -9.62 8.06 28.97
C ALA A 134 -10.15 7.42 27.67
N GLY A 135 -9.32 6.60 27.04
CA GLY A 135 -9.62 5.92 25.77
C GLY A 135 -9.23 6.68 24.51
N ASP A 136 -8.76 7.92 24.61
CA ASP A 136 -8.23 8.67 23.48
C ASP A 136 -6.79 8.30 23.16
N VAL A 137 -6.36 8.57 21.92
CA VAL A 137 -4.99 8.29 21.49
C VAL A 137 -4.01 9.21 22.20
N LYS A 138 -3.05 8.61 22.90
CA LYS A 138 -1.91 9.31 23.50
C LYS A 138 -0.77 9.38 22.49
N PHE A 139 -0.30 10.59 22.21
CA PHE A 139 0.83 10.82 21.32
C PHE A 139 2.12 11.03 22.10
N GLU A 140 3.26 10.72 21.50
CA GLU A 140 4.58 10.97 22.08
C GLU A 140 4.98 12.42 21.88
N ASP A 141 5.61 13.00 22.89
CA ASP A 141 6.43 14.20 22.82
C ASP A 141 7.81 13.77 22.31
N ILE A 142 8.09 14.04 21.04
CA ILE A 142 9.31 13.56 20.37
C ILE A 142 10.48 14.50 20.61
N ASP A 143 10.24 15.81 20.66
CA ASP A 143 11.28 16.82 20.85
C ASP A 143 11.61 17.09 22.33
N GLY A 144 10.77 16.58 23.25
CA GLY A 144 11.00 16.60 24.69
C GLY A 144 10.72 17.95 25.35
N ASP A 145 9.87 18.78 24.74
CA ASP A 145 9.52 20.12 25.28
C ASP A 145 8.38 20.09 26.33
N GLY A 146 7.84 18.89 26.59
CA GLY A 146 6.74 18.65 27.55
C GLY A 146 5.35 18.84 26.95
N LYS A 147 5.22 18.97 25.65
CA LYS A 147 3.96 19.17 24.94
C LYS A 147 3.96 18.40 23.63
N VAL A 148 2.80 18.00 23.17
CA VAL A 148 2.64 17.44 21.82
C VAL A 148 2.07 18.51 20.89
N THR A 149 2.84 18.88 19.86
CA THR A 149 2.50 19.99 18.96
C THR A 149 2.71 19.66 17.50
N TRP A 150 2.11 20.49 16.64
CA TRP A 150 2.36 20.44 15.18
C TRP A 150 3.66 21.17 14.77
N GLY A 151 4.37 21.81 15.73
CA GLY A 151 5.51 22.67 15.47
C GLY A 151 5.17 23.80 14.50
N GLU A 152 6.15 24.20 13.67
CA GLU A 152 5.93 25.20 12.63
C GLU A 152 5.35 24.60 11.33
N GLY A 153 5.12 23.29 11.30
CA GLY A 153 4.59 22.61 10.12
C GLY A 153 5.57 22.47 8.96
N THR A 154 6.86 22.61 9.24
CA THR A 154 7.94 22.48 8.24
C THR A 154 8.72 21.19 8.48
N VAL A 155 9.50 20.75 7.48
CA VAL A 155 10.40 19.59 7.62
C VAL A 155 11.45 19.82 8.70
N ASP A 156 11.93 21.07 8.85
CA ASP A 156 12.99 21.43 9.80
C ASP A 156 12.47 21.62 11.23
N LYS A 157 11.17 21.92 11.36
CA LYS A 157 10.48 22.08 12.66
C LYS A 157 9.10 21.39 12.59
N PRO A 158 9.07 20.05 12.53
CA PRO A 158 7.83 19.29 12.36
C PRO A 158 6.98 19.20 13.64
N GLY A 159 7.49 19.67 14.79
CA GLY A 159 6.94 19.33 16.09
C GLY A 159 7.09 17.83 16.35
N ASP A 160 6.06 17.20 16.92
CA ASP A 160 6.07 15.78 17.28
C ASP A 160 5.71 14.85 16.11
N ARG A 161 5.90 15.32 14.87
CA ARG A 161 5.70 14.49 13.68
C ARG A 161 7.02 13.94 13.18
N LYS A 162 6.95 12.72 12.65
CA LYS A 162 8.03 12.11 11.87
C LYS A 162 7.47 11.35 10.68
N ILE A 163 8.34 10.92 9.78
CA ILE A 163 7.97 10.01 8.69
C ILE A 163 7.66 8.65 9.29
N LEU A 164 6.39 8.24 9.22
CA LEU A 164 5.89 6.96 9.74
C LEU A 164 6.06 5.82 8.74
N GLY A 165 6.12 6.14 7.46
CA GLY A 165 6.23 5.16 6.39
C GLY A 165 6.18 5.80 5.01
N ASN A 166 6.02 4.94 3.99
CA ASN A 166 5.87 5.38 2.61
C ASN A 166 4.79 4.56 1.89
N SER A 167 3.85 5.24 1.25
CA SER A 167 2.71 4.62 0.56
C SER A 167 3.05 4.10 -0.84
N THR A 168 4.21 4.45 -1.40
CA THR A 168 4.66 3.94 -2.68
C THR A 168 4.94 2.44 -2.58
N PRO A 169 4.36 1.61 -3.47
CA PRO A 169 4.68 0.19 -3.51
C PRO A 169 6.16 -0.04 -3.82
N ARG A 170 6.84 -0.84 -3.01
CA ARG A 170 8.24 -1.20 -3.15
C ARG A 170 8.38 -2.71 -3.33
N TYR A 171 9.40 -3.13 -4.07
CA TYR A 171 9.67 -4.54 -4.33
C TYR A 171 8.44 -5.25 -4.93
N ALA A 172 7.99 -4.73 -6.08
CA ALA A 172 6.94 -5.41 -6.85
C ALA A 172 7.52 -6.69 -7.46
N TYR A 173 6.85 -7.82 -7.22
CA TYR A 173 7.34 -9.10 -7.68
C TYR A 173 6.23 -9.98 -8.27
N GLY A 174 6.66 -10.87 -9.18
CA GLY A 174 5.81 -11.86 -9.79
C GLY A 174 6.55 -13.20 -9.90
N ILE A 175 5.82 -14.29 -9.72
CA ILE A 175 6.34 -15.64 -9.89
C ILE A 175 5.36 -16.41 -10.78
N THR A 176 5.86 -16.87 -11.92
CA THR A 176 5.15 -17.78 -12.80
C THR A 176 5.78 -19.15 -12.71
N ALA A 177 5.00 -20.19 -12.56
CA ALA A 177 5.49 -21.56 -12.65
C ALA A 177 4.49 -22.41 -13.42
N GLY A 178 5.04 -23.25 -14.31
CA GLY A 178 4.23 -24.11 -15.14
C GLY A 178 4.90 -25.43 -15.44
N ALA A 179 4.09 -26.43 -15.81
CA ALA A 179 4.55 -27.74 -16.21
C ALA A 179 3.61 -28.37 -17.24
N ASP A 180 4.17 -29.17 -18.14
CA ASP A 180 3.41 -29.97 -19.09
C ASP A 180 3.87 -31.44 -19.09
N TYR A 181 2.90 -32.35 -19.08
CA TYR A 181 3.19 -33.78 -19.13
C TYR A 181 2.04 -34.60 -19.72
N LYS A 182 2.28 -35.35 -20.76
CA LYS A 182 1.32 -36.31 -21.40
C LYS A 182 -0.08 -35.73 -21.62
N GLY A 183 -0.16 -34.49 -22.10
CA GLY A 183 -1.41 -33.79 -22.38
C GLY A 183 -1.95 -32.96 -21.22
N PHE A 184 -1.47 -33.15 -20.01
CA PHE A 184 -1.76 -32.22 -18.91
C PHE A 184 -0.88 -30.99 -19.02
N ASP A 185 -1.45 -29.85 -18.72
CA ASP A 185 -0.76 -28.57 -18.55
C ASP A 185 -1.20 -27.91 -17.24
N PHE A 186 -0.24 -27.41 -16.51
CA PHE A 186 -0.45 -26.66 -15.28
C PHE A 186 0.30 -25.34 -15.34
N GLU A 187 -0.33 -24.25 -14.92
CA GLU A 187 0.31 -22.95 -14.79
C GLU A 187 -0.24 -22.21 -13.59
N MET A 188 0.61 -21.50 -12.88
CA MET A 188 0.23 -20.58 -11.82
C MET A 188 1.01 -19.28 -11.91
N PHE A 189 0.34 -18.18 -11.54
CA PHE A 189 0.93 -16.86 -11.45
C PHE A 189 0.64 -16.25 -10.08
N TRP A 190 1.70 -15.86 -9.41
CA TRP A 190 1.67 -15.12 -8.17
C TRP A 190 2.16 -13.70 -8.39
N GLN A 191 1.51 -12.73 -7.75
CA GLN A 191 1.90 -11.33 -7.76
C GLN A 191 1.91 -10.79 -6.33
N GLY A 192 2.86 -9.90 -6.03
CA GLY A 192 2.93 -9.29 -4.73
C GLY A 192 3.69 -7.97 -4.70
N ILE A 193 3.58 -7.32 -3.56
CA ILE A 193 4.32 -6.12 -3.17
C ILE A 193 5.03 -6.45 -1.85
N GLY A 194 6.36 -6.27 -1.82
CA GLY A 194 7.17 -6.64 -0.64
C GLY A 194 7.07 -5.63 0.50
N LYS A 195 6.82 -4.35 0.18
CA LYS A 195 6.65 -3.30 1.18
C LYS A 195 5.72 -2.21 0.67
N ARG A 196 4.74 -1.84 1.47
CA ARG A 196 3.89 -0.68 1.27
C ARG A 196 3.28 -0.30 2.62
N ASP A 197 3.46 0.95 3.03
CA ASP A 197 2.84 1.47 4.23
C ASP A 197 1.55 2.22 3.84
N TYR A 198 0.54 2.12 4.68
CA TYR A 198 -0.74 2.79 4.45
C TYR A 198 -1.33 3.23 5.78
N PHE A 199 -1.78 4.48 5.87
CA PHE A 199 -2.52 4.91 7.04
C PHE A 199 -3.99 4.51 6.91
N GLY A 200 -4.44 3.60 7.76
CA GLY A 200 -5.80 3.04 7.70
C GLY A 200 -6.88 4.10 7.75
N GLY A 201 -6.65 5.17 8.52
CA GLY A 201 -7.58 6.28 8.66
C GLY A 201 -7.95 7.02 7.37
N TRP A 202 -7.15 6.90 6.30
CA TRP A 202 -7.51 7.42 4.97
C TRP A 202 -8.72 6.68 4.37
N GLY A 203 -9.05 5.50 4.88
CA GLY A 203 -10.27 4.79 4.54
C GLY A 203 -11.56 5.45 5.06
N GLY A 204 -11.45 6.54 5.83
CA GLY A 204 -12.61 7.28 6.33
C GLY A 204 -13.56 6.41 7.17
N ALA A 205 -14.86 6.52 6.92
CA ALA A 205 -15.90 5.80 7.66
C ALA A 205 -15.76 4.26 7.61
N GLN A 206 -15.13 3.71 6.57
CA GLN A 206 -14.92 2.27 6.45
C GLN A 206 -13.83 1.75 7.40
N PHE A 207 -12.84 2.59 7.68
CA PHE A 207 -11.81 2.26 8.66
C PHE A 207 -12.31 2.52 10.08
N TRP A 208 -12.81 3.74 10.33
CA TRP A 208 -13.22 4.16 11.67
C TRP A 208 -14.53 3.52 12.12
N GLY A 209 -15.42 3.19 11.15
CA GLY A 209 -16.72 2.59 11.41
C GLY A 209 -17.73 3.49 12.11
N PHE A 210 -17.25 4.44 12.92
CA PHE A 210 -18.03 5.45 13.59
C PHE A 210 -17.31 6.80 13.46
N THR A 211 -17.86 7.71 12.67
CA THR A 211 -17.27 9.02 12.39
C THR A 211 -18.06 10.18 13.02
N ASP A 212 -19.35 9.99 13.25
CA ASP A 212 -20.22 10.95 13.90
C ASP A 212 -21.48 10.27 14.49
N GLU A 213 -22.32 11.04 15.18
CA GLU A 213 -23.53 10.56 15.85
C GLU A 213 -24.62 10.01 14.91
N TRP A 214 -24.50 10.27 13.62
CA TRP A 214 -25.43 9.81 12.59
C TRP A 214 -25.03 8.44 12.03
N CYS A 215 -23.85 7.96 12.34
CA CYS A 215 -23.32 6.71 11.86
C CYS A 215 -23.69 5.54 12.75
N THR A 216 -24.14 4.43 12.17
CA THR A 216 -24.22 3.16 12.88
C THR A 216 -22.84 2.53 12.94
N PRO A 217 -22.33 2.13 14.14
CA PRO A 217 -21.07 1.42 14.24
C PRO A 217 -21.06 0.14 13.39
N GLN A 218 -19.96 -0.10 12.68
CA GLN A 218 -19.78 -1.32 11.90
C GLN A 218 -19.17 -2.42 12.79
N THR A 219 -19.43 -3.68 12.44
CA THR A 219 -18.84 -4.83 13.18
C THR A 219 -17.32 -4.82 13.21
N THR A 220 -16.68 -4.19 12.21
CA THR A 220 -15.23 -4.04 12.11
C THR A 220 -14.65 -3.05 13.12
N SER A 221 -15.45 -2.15 13.67
CA SER A 221 -15.05 -1.13 14.65
C SER A 221 -15.53 -1.42 16.07
N LEU A 222 -16.04 -2.62 16.36
CA LEU A 222 -16.52 -3.00 17.70
C LEU A 222 -15.37 -3.19 18.71
N ASP A 223 -14.13 -3.33 18.26
CA ASP A 223 -12.94 -3.34 19.13
C ASP A 223 -12.52 -1.89 19.45
N TYR A 224 -13.40 -1.17 20.14
CA TYR A 224 -13.14 0.18 20.63
C TYR A 224 -12.96 0.19 22.15
N TRP A 225 -12.27 1.23 22.63
CA TRP A 225 -11.93 1.36 24.05
C TRP A 225 -13.16 1.55 24.93
N THR A 226 -13.22 0.76 25.99
CA THR A 226 -14.15 0.89 27.13
C THR A 226 -13.39 0.57 28.41
N GLU A 227 -14.00 0.81 29.58
CA GLU A 227 -13.40 0.44 30.86
C GLU A 227 -13.11 -1.07 30.98
N ASP A 228 -13.90 -1.88 30.29
CA ASP A 228 -13.76 -3.35 30.25
C ASP A 228 -12.86 -3.82 29.09
N ASN A 229 -12.50 -2.95 28.13
CA ASN A 229 -11.66 -3.23 26.97
C ASN A 229 -10.59 -2.14 26.77
N ARG A 230 -9.64 -2.05 27.69
CA ARG A 230 -8.64 -0.97 27.74
C ARG A 230 -7.53 -1.12 26.69
N ASP A 231 -7.32 -2.32 26.14
CA ASP A 231 -6.32 -2.61 25.11
C ASP A 231 -6.91 -2.61 23.69
N ALA A 232 -8.10 -2.00 23.51
CA ALA A 232 -8.79 -1.94 22.25
C ALA A 232 -7.94 -1.40 21.11
N TYR A 233 -8.20 -1.84 19.88
CA TYR A 233 -7.54 -1.33 18.68
C TYR A 233 -7.98 0.11 18.37
N PHE A 234 -9.28 0.39 18.40
CA PHE A 234 -9.83 1.73 18.19
C PHE A 234 -9.95 2.53 19.49
N PRO A 235 -9.90 3.88 19.42
CA PRO A 235 -10.09 4.73 20.57
C PRO A 235 -11.54 4.67 21.06
N LYS A 236 -11.81 5.33 22.19
CA LYS A 236 -13.16 5.56 22.69
C LYS A 236 -14.00 6.28 21.63
N LEU A 237 -15.25 5.86 21.49
CA LEU A 237 -16.19 6.53 20.59
C LEU A 237 -16.68 7.84 21.23
N HIS A 238 -16.56 8.92 20.49
CA HIS A 238 -16.98 10.24 20.91
C HIS A 238 -18.01 10.83 19.96
N HIS A 239 -18.69 11.86 20.42
CA HIS A 239 -19.45 12.75 19.57
C HIS A 239 -18.55 13.38 18.50
N TYR A 240 -19.12 13.69 17.34
CA TYR A 240 -18.48 14.15 16.11
C TYR A 240 -17.26 15.07 16.27
N SER A 241 -17.38 16.13 17.08
CA SER A 241 -16.33 17.14 17.24
C SER A 241 -15.05 16.62 17.89
N VAL A 242 -15.12 15.52 18.65
CA VAL A 242 -13.98 14.96 19.40
C VAL A 242 -13.36 13.78 18.68
N ASN A 243 -14.13 13.01 17.89
CA ASN A 243 -13.59 11.91 17.10
C ASN A 243 -12.45 12.35 16.18
N GLY A 244 -12.53 13.54 15.57
CA GLY A 244 -11.50 14.10 14.70
C GLY A 244 -10.12 14.18 15.36
N SER A 245 -10.04 14.35 16.67
CA SER A 245 -8.79 14.41 17.42
C SER A 245 -8.06 13.06 17.41
N ASN A 246 -8.78 11.95 17.48
CA ASN A 246 -8.23 10.60 17.42
C ASN A 246 -7.88 10.13 15.99
N HIS A 247 -8.43 10.79 14.97
CA HIS A 247 -8.30 10.40 13.57
C HIS A 247 -7.05 10.96 12.87
N ASN A 248 -6.18 11.64 13.61
CA ASN A 248 -4.92 12.14 13.07
C ASN A 248 -4.03 11.02 12.54
N THR A 249 -3.27 11.32 11.48
CA THR A 249 -2.27 10.39 10.95
C THR A 249 -1.28 10.04 12.05
N SER A 250 -1.25 8.77 12.44
CA SER A 250 -0.43 8.29 13.55
C SER A 250 0.08 6.88 13.33
N SER A 251 1.15 6.55 14.04
CA SER A 251 1.78 5.22 13.98
C SER A 251 0.82 4.10 14.41
N ARG A 252 -0.19 4.39 15.26
CA ARG A 252 -1.14 3.39 15.75
C ARG A 252 -1.92 2.70 14.64
N TYR A 253 -2.30 3.45 13.62
CA TYR A 253 -3.15 2.97 12.53
C TYR A 253 -2.41 2.82 11.21
N MET A 254 -1.07 2.78 11.29
CA MET A 254 -0.25 2.40 10.14
C MET A 254 -0.42 0.91 9.85
N LEU A 255 -0.71 0.60 8.60
CA LEU A 255 -0.93 -0.75 8.10
C LEU A 255 0.23 -1.14 7.16
N ASN A 256 0.71 -2.37 7.32
CA ASN A 256 1.61 -2.96 6.34
C ASN A 256 0.77 -3.62 5.24
N ALA A 257 0.70 -2.97 4.08
CA ALA A 257 -0.06 -3.41 2.91
C ALA A 257 0.80 -4.26 1.94
N ALA A 258 1.85 -4.90 2.41
CA ALA A 258 2.54 -5.93 1.67
C ALA A 258 1.61 -7.13 1.43
N TYR A 259 1.75 -7.79 0.29
CA TYR A 259 0.94 -8.97 0.00
C TYR A 259 1.58 -9.88 -1.04
N LEU A 260 1.13 -11.13 -1.05
CA LEU A 260 1.34 -12.12 -2.10
C LEU A 260 -0.02 -12.73 -2.48
N ARG A 261 -0.37 -12.69 -3.75
CA ARG A 261 -1.66 -13.19 -4.25
C ARG A 261 -1.47 -14.19 -5.36
N LEU A 262 -2.15 -15.34 -5.25
CA LEU A 262 -2.33 -16.26 -6.35
C LEU A 262 -3.35 -15.65 -7.32
N LYS A 263 -2.82 -14.97 -8.35
CA LYS A 263 -3.63 -14.25 -9.35
C LYS A 263 -4.33 -15.22 -10.30
N ASN A 264 -3.62 -16.27 -10.68
CA ASN A 264 -4.13 -17.23 -11.62
C ASN A 264 -3.55 -18.61 -11.35
N VAL A 265 -4.36 -19.63 -11.48
CA VAL A 265 -3.94 -21.03 -11.54
C VAL A 265 -4.82 -21.77 -12.53
N THR A 266 -4.21 -22.50 -13.46
CA THR A 266 -4.89 -23.24 -14.50
C THR A 266 -4.39 -24.68 -14.51
N LEU A 267 -5.30 -25.63 -14.61
CA LEU A 267 -5.01 -27.01 -14.89
C LEU A 267 -5.81 -27.41 -16.13
N GLY A 268 -5.11 -27.81 -17.18
CA GLY A 268 -5.68 -28.21 -18.44
C GLY A 268 -5.33 -29.64 -18.82
N TYR A 269 -6.14 -30.23 -19.69
CA TYR A 269 -5.86 -31.50 -20.33
C TYR A 269 -6.22 -31.45 -21.79
N THR A 270 -5.26 -31.72 -22.66
CA THR A 270 -5.46 -31.85 -24.10
C THR A 270 -5.64 -33.32 -24.45
N VAL A 271 -6.81 -33.65 -25.00
CA VAL A 271 -7.16 -35.02 -25.38
C VAL A 271 -6.29 -35.48 -26.57
N PRO A 272 -5.72 -36.68 -26.51
CA PRO A 272 -4.89 -37.20 -27.63
C PRO A 272 -5.65 -37.24 -28.96
N SER A 273 -5.00 -36.77 -30.02
CA SER A 273 -5.59 -36.68 -31.36
C SER A 273 -6.05 -38.05 -31.91
N SER A 274 -5.42 -39.16 -31.47
CA SER A 274 -5.82 -40.52 -31.82
C SER A 274 -7.24 -40.88 -31.39
N LEU A 275 -7.72 -40.32 -30.26
CA LEU A 275 -9.09 -40.50 -29.79
C LEU A 275 -10.06 -39.59 -30.55
N LEU A 276 -9.66 -38.35 -30.83
CA LEU A 276 -10.49 -37.32 -31.44
C LEU A 276 -10.76 -37.56 -32.94
N LYS A 277 -9.82 -38.14 -33.64
CA LYS A 277 -9.97 -38.49 -35.06
C LYS A 277 -11.19 -39.39 -35.32
N LYS A 278 -11.56 -40.24 -34.35
CA LYS A 278 -12.74 -41.12 -34.46
C LYS A 278 -14.07 -40.38 -34.49
N VAL A 279 -14.11 -39.16 -33.92
CA VAL A 279 -15.30 -38.32 -33.85
C VAL A 279 -15.21 -37.03 -34.67
N GLY A 280 -14.19 -36.94 -35.54
CA GLY A 280 -14.02 -35.80 -36.47
C GLY A 280 -13.61 -34.48 -35.77
N ILE A 281 -13.11 -34.53 -34.56
CA ILE A 281 -12.65 -33.34 -33.82
C ILE A 281 -11.14 -33.16 -34.00
N ALA A 282 -10.70 -31.98 -34.41
CA ALA A 282 -9.28 -31.69 -34.64
C ALA A 282 -8.48 -31.54 -33.33
N ARG A 283 -9.05 -30.86 -32.34
CA ARG A 283 -8.43 -30.64 -31.03
C ARG A 283 -9.51 -30.41 -29.98
N LEU A 284 -9.33 -31.00 -28.79
CA LEU A 284 -10.13 -30.75 -27.61
C LEU A 284 -9.19 -30.57 -26.43
N ARG A 285 -9.33 -29.45 -25.73
CA ARG A 285 -8.70 -29.20 -24.42
C ARG A 285 -9.76 -28.81 -23.44
N VAL A 286 -9.77 -29.45 -22.29
CA VAL A 286 -10.60 -29.08 -21.15
C VAL A 286 -9.71 -28.46 -20.08
N PHE A 287 -10.21 -27.46 -19.36
CA PHE A 287 -9.44 -26.82 -18.30
C PHE A 287 -10.31 -26.32 -17.15
N VAL A 288 -9.69 -26.19 -15.98
CA VAL A 288 -10.20 -25.47 -14.82
C VAL A 288 -9.22 -24.36 -14.48
N GLN A 289 -9.75 -23.16 -14.28
CA GLN A 289 -8.98 -21.99 -13.95
C GLN A 289 -9.54 -21.34 -12.68
N GLY A 290 -8.65 -20.92 -11.79
CA GLY A 290 -8.98 -20.13 -10.62
C GLY A 290 -8.29 -18.77 -10.65
N GLU A 291 -8.99 -17.71 -10.28
CA GLU A 291 -8.46 -16.35 -10.19
C GLU A 291 -8.58 -15.82 -8.76
N ASN A 292 -7.54 -15.16 -8.28
CA ASN A 292 -7.48 -14.51 -6.97
C ASN A 292 -7.85 -15.44 -5.80
N LEU A 293 -7.49 -16.72 -5.87
CA LEU A 293 -7.96 -17.73 -4.92
C LEU A 293 -7.38 -17.55 -3.52
N LEU A 294 -6.14 -17.08 -3.41
CA LEU A 294 -5.42 -16.94 -2.14
C LEU A 294 -4.69 -15.59 -2.09
N THR A 295 -4.82 -14.92 -0.95
CA THR A 295 -4.05 -13.71 -0.63
C THR A 295 -3.41 -13.88 0.74
N LEU A 296 -2.10 -13.71 0.80
CA LEU A 296 -1.31 -13.69 2.03
C LEU A 296 -0.88 -12.24 2.28
N THR A 297 -1.15 -11.71 3.46
CA THR A 297 -0.82 -10.34 3.83
C THR A 297 -0.62 -10.21 5.34
N PRO A 298 0.34 -9.39 5.80
CA PRO A 298 0.47 -9.03 7.21
C PRO A 298 -0.53 -7.96 7.65
N MET A 299 -1.37 -7.43 6.76
CA MET A 299 -2.33 -6.38 7.08
C MET A 299 -3.34 -6.87 8.11
N LYS A 300 -3.42 -6.18 9.25
CA LYS A 300 -4.26 -6.59 10.39
C LYS A 300 -5.76 -6.43 10.15
N VAL A 301 -6.15 -5.46 9.33
CA VAL A 301 -7.57 -5.20 9.04
C VAL A 301 -8.07 -6.13 7.92
N LYS A 302 -9.27 -6.69 8.10
CA LYS A 302 -9.85 -7.69 7.18
C LYS A 302 -10.85 -7.10 6.19
N PHE A 303 -11.28 -5.86 6.40
CA PHE A 303 -12.28 -5.19 5.56
C PHE A 303 -11.66 -4.42 4.37
N ALA A 304 -10.33 -4.29 4.33
CA ALA A 304 -9.61 -3.66 3.22
C ALA A 304 -8.74 -4.69 2.50
N ASP A 305 -8.69 -4.61 1.18
CA ASP A 305 -7.82 -5.43 0.36
C ASP A 305 -6.45 -4.73 0.21
N PRO A 306 -5.31 -5.43 0.43
CA PRO A 306 -3.98 -4.81 0.40
C PRO A 306 -3.58 -4.27 -0.99
N GLU A 307 -4.23 -4.71 -2.05
CA GLU A 307 -3.98 -4.23 -3.41
C GLU A 307 -4.74 -2.93 -3.70
N THR A 308 -6.01 -2.84 -3.31
CA THR A 308 -6.89 -1.69 -3.59
C THR A 308 -6.90 -0.65 -2.47
N LEU A 309 -6.56 -1.05 -1.25
CA LEU A 309 -6.54 -0.23 -0.04
C LEU A 309 -7.84 0.54 0.20
N GLY A 310 -7.75 1.84 0.54
CA GLY A 310 -8.90 2.66 0.89
C GLY A 310 -9.87 3.01 -0.23
N ASN A 311 -9.61 2.57 -1.44
CA ASN A 311 -10.58 2.74 -2.51
C ASN A 311 -11.70 1.70 -2.35
N MET A 312 -12.87 2.13 -1.93
CA MET A 312 -14.08 1.31 -1.88
C MET A 312 -14.62 1.04 -3.29
N THR A 313 -13.75 0.51 -4.11
CA THR A 313 -14.11 -0.03 -5.41
C THR A 313 -14.72 -1.41 -5.24
N TYR A 314 -15.24 -1.92 -6.31
CA TYR A 314 -15.76 -3.29 -6.34
C TYR A 314 -14.72 -4.27 -5.79
N PRO A 315 -15.05 -5.15 -4.84
CA PRO A 315 -14.08 -6.04 -4.23
C PRO A 315 -13.48 -7.00 -5.27
N ILE A 316 -12.20 -7.32 -5.09
CA ILE A 316 -11.53 -8.32 -5.93
C ILE A 316 -12.16 -9.69 -5.68
N ASN A 317 -12.85 -10.21 -6.69
CA ASN A 317 -13.55 -11.46 -6.61
C ASN A 317 -12.63 -12.67 -6.84
N LYS A 318 -12.88 -13.74 -6.10
CA LYS A 318 -12.40 -15.07 -6.44
C LYS A 318 -13.28 -15.64 -7.54
N LYS A 319 -12.67 -16.14 -8.61
CA LYS A 319 -13.42 -16.75 -9.72
C LYS A 319 -12.90 -18.15 -10.01
N ILE A 320 -13.81 -19.03 -10.39
CA ILE A 320 -13.48 -20.36 -10.93
C ILE A 320 -14.18 -20.47 -12.26
N SER A 321 -13.44 -20.85 -13.29
CA SER A 321 -13.93 -21.03 -14.66
C SER A 321 -13.58 -22.42 -15.13
N VAL A 322 -14.44 -23.00 -15.95
CA VAL A 322 -14.24 -24.28 -16.63
C VAL A 322 -14.51 -24.11 -18.11
N GLY A 323 -13.77 -24.78 -18.95
CA GLY A 323 -13.91 -24.69 -20.41
C GLY A 323 -13.28 -25.88 -21.14
#